data_13cc2a614b3a2a3f6796a1b711559aae
#
_entry.id   13cc2a614b3a2a3f6796a1b711559aae
#
_cell.length_a   1.000
_cell.length_b   1.000
_cell.length_c   1.000
_cell.angle_alpha   90.00
_cell.angle_beta   90.00
_cell.angle_gamma   90.00
#
_symmetry.space_group_name_H-M   'P 1'
#
loop_
_entity.id
_entity.type
_entity.pdbx_description
1 polymer ?
#
loop_
_entity_poly.entity_id
_entity_poly.type
_entity_poly.pdbx_seq_one_letter_code
_entity_poly.pdbx_strand_id
1 'polypeptide(L)'
;AFHNYRSDWEYDRAAVEAIKDSVDEIYFHDEELDRPFVVHVTLPPNYDKDKTYPVFFLTDGIWRFGNCPELRKCMENGEAAPVILVSLYYCYNVTDPDQWIRYNDLVIERDKLLDFITDNLMPYLCENYNIDCDNSTLYGHSDGGVFTHNAVFNSDRYENQPFGHYIIGSPALWGLYHYNLDNNMTNDDVLNDYGYFDRNETLDKSIFLCAGSLEDPDYAHKYREGDDTTLEGVAKLKERFEAHGVDFTHKLYE
;
A
#
# COMPACT_ATOMS: atom_id res chain seq x y z
N ALA A 1 -16.30 1.60 20.08
CA ALA A 1 -15.69 0.49 19.33
C ALA A 1 -15.49 0.94 17.88
N PHE A 2 -14.39 0.53 17.31
CA PHE A 2 -14.10 0.80 15.90
C PHE A 2 -15.03 0.02 14.97
N HIS A 3 -15.10 0.48 13.72
CA HIS A 3 -15.82 -0.22 12.68
C HIS A 3 -15.41 -1.69 12.60
N ASN A 4 -16.39 -2.56 12.55
CA ASN A 4 -16.22 -3.99 12.72
C ASN A 4 -16.56 -4.69 11.41
N TYR A 5 -15.55 -5.21 10.72
CA TYR A 5 -15.75 -5.73 9.37
C TYR A 5 -16.24 -7.15 9.32
N ARG A 6 -15.48 -8.07 9.86
CA ARG A 6 -15.73 -9.50 9.67
C ARG A 6 -15.57 -10.25 10.98
N SER A 7 -14.86 -11.32 10.92
CA SER A 7 -14.61 -12.19 12.05
C SER A 7 -13.43 -11.73 12.91
N ASP A 8 -13.28 -12.34 14.06
CA ASP A 8 -12.28 -11.97 15.06
C ASP A 8 -10.83 -12.26 14.64
N TRP A 9 -10.62 -12.97 13.52
CA TRP A 9 -9.29 -13.30 13.02
C TRP A 9 -8.61 -12.16 12.25
N GLU A 10 -9.34 -11.10 11.94
CA GLU A 10 -8.82 -9.99 11.11
C GLU A 10 -7.75 -9.18 11.83
N TYR A 11 -7.95 -8.86 13.11
CA TYR A 11 -6.97 -8.18 13.95
C TYR A 11 -7.31 -8.29 15.45
N ASP A 12 -6.32 -8.03 16.30
CA ASP A 12 -6.53 -7.98 17.76
C ASP A 12 -7.31 -6.72 18.16
N ARG A 13 -8.61 -6.88 18.34
CA ARG A 13 -9.53 -5.79 18.70
C ARG A 13 -9.21 -5.20 20.06
N ALA A 14 -8.77 -6.00 21.03
CA ALA A 14 -8.43 -5.52 22.35
C ALA A 14 -7.19 -4.60 22.31
N ALA A 15 -6.20 -4.96 21.51
CA ALA A 15 -4.99 -4.14 21.35
C ALA A 15 -5.29 -2.78 20.71
N VAL A 16 -6.11 -2.73 19.64
CA VAL A 16 -6.50 -1.45 19.02
C VAL A 16 -7.42 -0.63 19.92
N GLU A 17 -8.32 -1.26 20.67
CA GLU A 17 -9.18 -0.56 21.63
C GLU A 17 -8.35 0.08 22.75
N ALA A 18 -7.24 -0.54 23.14
CA ALA A 18 -6.34 0.00 24.15
C ALA A 18 -5.65 1.32 23.73
N ILE A 19 -5.54 1.58 22.45
CA ILE A 19 -4.94 2.82 21.89
C ILE A 19 -5.98 3.78 21.27
N LYS A 20 -7.26 3.55 21.52
CA LYS A 20 -8.37 4.29 20.86
C LYS A 20 -8.27 5.81 20.96
N ASP A 21 -7.74 6.33 22.06
CA ASP A 21 -7.59 7.78 22.26
C ASP A 21 -6.53 8.40 21.33
N SER A 22 -5.74 7.58 20.65
CA SER A 22 -4.76 7.98 19.65
C SER A 22 -5.21 7.68 18.21
N VAL A 23 -6.45 7.26 18.01
CA VAL A 23 -6.97 6.84 16.70
C VAL A 23 -8.19 7.65 16.34
N ASP A 24 -8.15 8.28 15.17
CA ASP A 24 -9.31 8.88 14.52
C ASP A 24 -9.86 7.90 13.48
N GLU A 25 -11.16 7.60 13.54
CA GLU A 25 -11.88 6.81 12.55
C GLU A 25 -12.68 7.74 11.64
N ILE A 26 -12.38 7.70 10.33
CA ILE A 26 -12.94 8.64 9.35
C ILE A 26 -13.62 7.85 8.24
N TYR A 27 -14.79 8.31 7.81
CA TYR A 27 -15.56 7.71 6.73
C TYR A 27 -15.50 8.59 5.49
N PHE A 28 -15.18 7.96 4.36
CA PHE A 28 -15.20 8.60 3.06
C PHE A 28 -16.13 7.87 2.12
N HIS A 29 -16.72 8.60 1.20
CA HIS A 29 -17.31 8.04 -0.01
C HIS A 29 -16.49 8.54 -1.20
N ASP A 30 -15.97 7.62 -2.00
CA ASP A 30 -15.32 7.97 -3.26
C ASP A 30 -16.33 7.88 -4.40
N GLU A 31 -16.44 8.96 -5.18
CA GLU A 31 -17.42 9.04 -6.27
C GLU A 31 -16.97 8.22 -7.50
N GLU A 32 -15.68 8.12 -7.76
CA GLU A 32 -15.16 7.39 -8.93
C GLU A 32 -15.29 5.87 -8.76
N LEU A 33 -14.96 5.36 -7.57
CA LEU A 33 -15.15 3.95 -7.22
C LEU A 33 -16.60 3.63 -6.77
N ASP A 34 -17.38 4.68 -6.49
CA ASP A 34 -18.77 4.60 -6.01
C ASP A 34 -18.94 3.69 -4.80
N ARG A 35 -18.11 3.93 -3.78
CA ARG A 35 -18.17 3.14 -2.54
C ARG A 35 -17.59 3.86 -1.33
N PRO A 36 -17.99 3.42 -0.11
CA PRO A 36 -17.46 3.95 1.12
C PRO A 36 -16.11 3.32 1.48
N PHE A 37 -15.25 4.15 2.09
CA PHE A 37 -14.00 3.74 2.73
C PHE A 37 -14.00 4.12 4.19
N VAL A 38 -13.32 3.31 5.00
CA VAL A 38 -13.01 3.65 6.39
C VAL A 38 -11.50 3.82 6.51
N VAL A 39 -11.09 4.93 7.10
CA VAL A 39 -9.70 5.27 7.31
C VAL A 39 -9.44 5.40 8.81
N HIS A 40 -8.44 4.71 9.31
CA HIS A 40 -7.93 4.91 10.65
C HIS A 40 -6.62 5.70 10.61
N VAL A 41 -6.62 6.82 11.31
CA VAL A 41 -5.43 7.65 11.52
C VAL A 41 -4.94 7.41 12.91
N THR A 42 -3.81 6.72 13.06
CA THR A 42 -3.21 6.40 14.36
C THR A 42 -2.03 7.32 14.61
N LEU A 43 -2.16 8.18 15.61
CA LEU A 43 -1.14 9.14 15.98
C LEU A 43 0.04 8.47 16.71
N PRO A 44 1.27 8.96 16.51
CA PRO A 44 2.43 8.43 17.23
C PRO A 44 2.35 8.71 18.74
N PRO A 45 3.11 7.97 19.56
CA PRO A 45 3.25 8.30 20.97
C PRO A 45 3.75 9.73 21.16
N ASN A 46 3.24 10.40 22.19
CA ASN A 46 3.59 11.81 22.49
C ASN A 46 3.38 12.74 21.28
N TYR A 47 2.31 12.49 20.52
CA TYR A 47 1.95 13.34 19.38
C TYR A 47 1.87 14.80 19.77
N ASP A 48 2.54 15.64 19.00
CA ASP A 48 2.54 17.10 19.14
C ASP A 48 1.99 17.71 17.84
N LYS A 49 0.82 18.33 17.93
CA LYS A 49 0.14 18.94 16.78
C LYS A 49 0.94 20.06 16.09
N ASP A 50 1.93 20.62 16.79
CA ASP A 50 2.78 21.70 16.27
C ASP A 50 4.03 21.15 15.56
N LYS A 51 4.25 19.83 15.59
CA LYS A 51 5.32 19.15 14.86
C LYS A 51 4.80 18.54 13.57
N THR A 52 5.70 18.41 12.60
CA THR A 52 5.44 17.79 11.32
C THR A 52 5.88 16.32 11.36
N TYR A 53 5.02 15.41 10.86
CA TYR A 53 5.28 13.98 10.84
C TYR A 53 5.09 13.42 9.42
N PRO A 54 5.92 12.47 8.98
CA PRO A 54 5.58 11.71 7.79
C PRO A 54 4.40 10.77 8.06
N VAL A 55 3.67 10.44 7.01
CA VAL A 55 2.67 9.38 7.01
C VAL A 55 3.32 8.06 6.64
N PHE A 56 2.96 7.00 7.35
CA PHE A 56 3.15 5.62 6.91
C PHE A 56 1.79 5.06 6.52
N PHE A 57 1.54 5.00 5.22
CA PHE A 57 0.25 4.64 4.65
C PHE A 57 0.19 3.13 4.39
N LEU A 58 -0.77 2.46 5.04
CA LEU A 58 -0.97 1.03 5.00
C LEU A 58 -2.19 0.69 4.14
N THR A 59 -1.98 0.02 3.02
CA THR A 59 -3.06 -0.69 2.32
C THR A 59 -3.52 -1.89 3.17
N ASP A 60 -4.63 -2.50 2.81
CA ASP A 60 -5.16 -3.64 3.58
C ASP A 60 -5.40 -3.33 5.07
N GLY A 61 -6.00 -2.19 5.34
CA GLY A 61 -6.28 -1.75 6.71
C GLY A 61 -7.06 -2.77 7.54
N ILE A 62 -7.85 -3.64 6.91
CA ILE A 62 -8.56 -4.72 7.57
C ILE A 62 -7.65 -5.65 8.39
N TRP A 63 -6.40 -5.81 7.97
CA TRP A 63 -5.38 -6.56 8.71
C TRP A 63 -4.34 -5.63 9.34
N ARG A 64 -3.95 -4.59 8.64
CA ARG A 64 -2.79 -3.75 9.03
C ARG A 64 -3.12 -2.76 10.15
N PHE A 65 -4.37 -2.37 10.31
CA PHE A 65 -4.76 -1.58 11.48
C PHE A 65 -4.42 -2.29 12.80
N GLY A 66 -4.57 -3.60 12.86
CA GLY A 66 -4.17 -4.41 13.99
C GLY A 66 -2.68 -4.41 14.30
N ASN A 67 -1.83 -4.01 13.38
CA ASN A 67 -0.39 -3.85 13.60
C ASN A 67 -0.02 -2.49 14.25
N CYS A 68 -0.92 -1.51 14.23
CA CYS A 68 -0.64 -0.16 14.72
C CYS A 68 -0.23 -0.12 16.20
N PRO A 69 -0.81 -0.91 17.14
CA PRO A 69 -0.33 -0.95 18.52
C PRO A 69 1.14 -1.35 18.63
N GLU A 70 1.58 -2.35 17.87
CA GLU A 70 2.97 -2.81 17.90
C GLU A 70 3.91 -1.80 17.24
N LEU A 71 3.52 -1.20 16.13
CA LEU A 71 4.28 -0.14 15.49
C LEU A 71 4.46 1.08 16.41
N ARG A 72 3.44 1.43 17.21
CA ARG A 72 3.56 2.47 18.22
C ARG A 72 4.58 2.10 19.32
N LYS A 73 4.63 0.84 19.75
CA LYS A 73 5.65 0.38 20.71
C LYS A 73 7.05 0.51 20.13
N CYS A 74 7.26 0.19 18.87
CA CYS A 74 8.55 0.41 18.19
C CYS A 74 8.96 1.89 18.24
N MET A 75 8.01 2.81 18.06
CA MET A 75 8.27 4.25 18.19
C MET A 75 8.60 4.64 19.63
N GLU A 76 7.86 4.12 20.63
CA GLU A 76 8.10 4.37 22.06
C GLU A 76 9.49 3.90 22.49
N ASN A 77 9.93 2.76 21.98
CA ASN A 77 11.22 2.15 22.30
C ASN A 77 12.39 2.77 21.53
N GLY A 78 12.12 3.70 20.61
CA GLY A 78 13.14 4.32 19.76
C GLY A 78 13.65 3.42 18.63
N GLU A 79 12.96 2.33 18.34
CA GLU A 79 13.27 1.40 17.23
C GLU A 79 12.80 1.94 15.89
N ALA A 80 11.82 2.83 15.90
CA ALA A 80 11.29 3.51 14.73
C ALA A 80 11.10 5.00 15.01
N ALA A 81 11.25 5.82 13.97
CA ALA A 81 10.91 7.24 14.04
C ALA A 81 9.40 7.44 14.18
N PRO A 82 8.95 8.52 14.85
CA PRO A 82 7.52 8.83 14.94
C PRO A 82 6.91 9.11 13.58
N VAL A 83 5.82 8.42 13.26
CA VAL A 83 5.03 8.61 12.04
C VAL A 83 3.54 8.60 12.37
N ILE A 84 2.73 9.23 11.53
CA ILE A 84 1.28 9.06 11.53
C ILE A 84 0.96 7.81 10.71
N LEU A 85 0.33 6.83 11.34
CA LEU A 85 -0.09 5.60 10.65
C LEU A 85 -1.48 5.82 10.04
N VAL A 86 -1.60 5.62 8.74
CA VAL A 86 -2.89 5.72 8.04
C VAL A 86 -3.23 4.35 7.47
N SER A 87 -4.36 3.78 7.89
CA SER A 87 -4.83 2.47 7.46
C SER A 87 -6.10 2.63 6.65
N LEU A 88 -6.07 2.21 5.39
CA LEU A 88 -7.21 2.29 4.48
C LEU A 88 -7.97 0.97 4.44
N TYR A 89 -9.27 1.03 4.69
CA TYR A 89 -10.17 -0.11 4.69
C TYR A 89 -11.13 -0.14 3.51
N TYR A 90 -11.53 -1.35 3.19
CA TYR A 90 -12.68 -1.66 2.35
C TYR A 90 -13.84 -2.10 3.26
N CYS A 91 -15.04 -1.62 3.06
CA CYS A 91 -16.19 -2.00 3.88
C CYS A 91 -16.77 -3.36 3.46
N TYR A 92 -16.02 -4.44 3.62
CA TYR A 92 -16.39 -5.78 3.14
C TYR A 92 -17.76 -6.27 3.61
N ASN A 93 -18.04 -6.14 4.90
CA ASN A 93 -19.30 -6.63 5.44
C ASN A 93 -20.51 -5.81 4.99
N VAL A 94 -20.29 -4.67 4.36
CA VAL A 94 -21.33 -3.81 3.82
C VAL A 94 -21.46 -3.99 2.31
N THR A 95 -20.34 -4.09 1.60
CA THR A 95 -20.29 -4.02 0.15
C THR A 95 -19.90 -5.34 -0.53
N ASP A 96 -19.02 -6.12 0.08
CA ASP A 96 -18.54 -7.38 -0.50
C ASP A 96 -18.02 -8.33 0.59
N PRO A 97 -18.82 -9.34 1.00
CA PRO A 97 -18.39 -10.32 1.99
C PRO A 97 -17.28 -11.26 1.52
N ASP A 98 -17.07 -11.40 0.22
CA ASP A 98 -16.10 -12.34 -0.38
C ASP A 98 -14.73 -11.74 -0.70
N GLN A 99 -14.49 -10.48 -0.28
CA GLN A 99 -13.24 -9.75 -0.51
C GLN A 99 -12.93 -9.43 -1.98
N TRP A 100 -13.89 -9.58 -2.89
CA TRP A 100 -13.70 -9.22 -4.28
C TRP A 100 -13.32 -7.74 -4.44
N ILE A 101 -13.89 -6.88 -3.60
CA ILE A 101 -13.65 -5.44 -3.60
C ILE A 101 -12.17 -5.09 -3.38
N ARG A 102 -11.46 -5.84 -2.52
CA ARG A 102 -10.01 -5.66 -2.28
C ARG A 102 -9.22 -5.82 -3.58
N TYR A 103 -9.50 -6.91 -4.28
CA TYR A 103 -8.84 -7.22 -5.52
C TYR A 103 -9.17 -6.18 -6.61
N ASN A 104 -10.44 -5.81 -6.71
CA ASN A 104 -10.89 -4.78 -7.65
C ASN A 104 -10.13 -3.47 -7.44
N ASP A 105 -10.03 -3.00 -6.21
CA ASP A 105 -9.43 -1.69 -5.91
C ASP A 105 -7.89 -1.70 -6.01
N LEU A 106 -7.25 -2.77 -5.55
CA LEU A 106 -5.78 -2.83 -5.56
C LEU A 106 -5.20 -3.24 -6.91
N VAL A 107 -5.96 -3.95 -7.74
CA VAL A 107 -5.45 -4.52 -8.99
C VAL A 107 -6.22 -4.01 -10.20
N ILE A 108 -7.52 -4.30 -10.30
CA ILE A 108 -8.30 -4.00 -11.51
C ILE A 108 -8.46 -2.50 -11.73
N GLU A 109 -8.92 -1.79 -10.72
CA GLU A 109 -9.15 -0.34 -10.75
C GLU A 109 -8.13 0.43 -9.90
N ARG A 110 -6.90 -0.06 -9.88
CA ARG A 110 -5.81 0.54 -9.08
C ARG A 110 -5.55 2.01 -9.36
N ASP A 111 -5.79 2.45 -10.59
CA ASP A 111 -5.64 3.87 -10.95
C ASP A 111 -6.68 4.74 -10.24
N LYS A 112 -7.92 4.26 -10.11
CA LYS A 112 -8.98 4.97 -9.39
C LYS A 112 -8.71 5.06 -7.89
N LEU A 113 -8.19 3.97 -7.30
CA LEU A 113 -7.79 3.99 -5.89
C LEU A 113 -6.62 4.96 -5.66
N LEU A 114 -5.67 5.01 -6.58
CA LEU A 114 -4.56 5.96 -6.51
C LEU A 114 -5.05 7.40 -6.64
N ASP A 115 -5.98 7.68 -7.54
CA ASP A 115 -6.65 9.00 -7.65
C ASP A 115 -7.32 9.38 -6.33
N PHE A 116 -8.08 8.48 -5.72
CA PHE A 116 -8.73 8.72 -4.43
C PHE A 116 -7.71 9.07 -3.34
N ILE A 117 -6.64 8.29 -3.20
CA ILE A 117 -5.60 8.53 -2.18
C ILE A 117 -4.90 9.86 -2.43
N THR A 118 -4.53 10.14 -3.67
CA THR A 118 -3.71 11.30 -4.03
C THR A 118 -4.51 12.59 -4.08
N ASP A 119 -5.70 12.56 -4.66
CA ASP A 119 -6.49 13.77 -4.93
C ASP A 119 -7.51 14.09 -3.84
N ASN A 120 -7.93 13.10 -3.03
CA ASN A 120 -8.97 13.30 -2.01
C ASN A 120 -8.47 13.03 -0.59
N LEU A 121 -7.95 11.82 -0.31
CA LEU A 121 -7.62 11.41 1.05
C LEU A 121 -6.40 12.14 1.61
N MET A 122 -5.29 12.14 0.91
CA MET A 122 -4.07 12.79 1.40
C MET A 122 -4.22 14.32 1.51
N PRO A 123 -4.87 15.03 0.59
CA PRO A 123 -5.18 16.45 0.80
C PRO A 123 -6.03 16.71 2.06
N TYR A 124 -7.04 15.90 2.32
CA TYR A 124 -7.82 15.99 3.55
C TYR A 124 -6.95 15.79 4.80
N LEU A 125 -6.07 14.80 4.79
CA LEU A 125 -5.15 14.54 5.90
C LEU A 125 -4.17 15.70 6.10
N CYS A 126 -3.66 16.31 5.02
CA CYS A 126 -2.77 17.46 5.09
C CYS A 126 -3.46 18.72 5.67
N GLU A 127 -4.77 18.85 5.49
CA GLU A 127 -5.55 19.96 6.11
C GLU A 127 -5.77 19.76 7.61
N ASN A 128 -5.82 18.50 8.07
CA ASN A 128 -6.17 18.17 9.46
C ASN A 128 -4.97 17.76 10.32
N TYR A 129 -3.86 17.38 9.70
CA TYR A 129 -2.63 16.96 10.37
C TYR A 129 -1.43 17.61 9.72
N ASN A 130 -0.37 17.80 10.49
CA ASN A 130 0.87 18.39 10.01
C ASN A 130 1.76 17.31 9.39
N ILE A 131 1.70 17.15 8.07
CA ILE A 131 2.30 16.03 7.33
C ILE A 131 3.51 16.47 6.49
N ASP A 132 4.59 15.69 6.60
CA ASP A 132 5.76 15.75 5.73
C ASP A 132 5.58 14.76 4.57
N CYS A 133 5.05 15.24 3.44
CA CYS A 133 4.77 14.40 2.28
C CYS A 133 6.05 13.81 1.67
N ASP A 134 7.15 14.55 1.60
CA ASP A 134 8.40 14.11 0.97
C ASP A 134 9.03 12.90 1.69
N ASN A 135 8.75 12.74 2.98
CA ASN A 135 9.20 11.61 3.80
C ASN A 135 8.09 10.60 4.09
N SER A 136 6.92 10.76 3.49
CA SER A 136 5.82 9.81 3.65
C SER A 136 6.03 8.55 2.83
N THR A 137 5.55 7.42 3.35
CA THR A 137 5.72 6.09 2.78
C THR A 137 4.37 5.46 2.44
N LEU A 138 4.28 4.87 1.26
CA LEU A 138 3.18 3.98 0.87
C LEU A 138 3.64 2.53 0.97
N TYR A 139 2.88 1.72 1.70
CA TYR A 139 3.13 0.29 1.87
C TYR A 139 2.02 -0.56 1.30
N GLY A 140 2.38 -1.61 0.57
CA GLY A 140 1.47 -2.65 0.14
C GLY A 140 2.14 -4.02 0.03
N HIS A 141 1.36 -5.05 0.35
CA HIS A 141 1.78 -6.45 0.29
C HIS A 141 0.84 -7.25 -0.61
N SER A 142 1.36 -8.20 -1.37
CA SER A 142 0.56 -9.05 -2.28
C SER A 142 -0.14 -8.20 -3.36
N ASP A 143 -1.46 -8.18 -3.42
CA ASP A 143 -2.21 -7.25 -4.29
C ASP A 143 -1.89 -5.79 -3.95
N GLY A 144 -1.66 -5.48 -2.66
CA GLY A 144 -1.18 -4.18 -2.23
C GLY A 144 0.21 -3.84 -2.76
N GLY A 145 1.06 -4.86 -2.97
CA GLY A 145 2.37 -4.70 -3.63
C GLY A 145 2.23 -4.34 -5.11
N VAL A 146 1.27 -4.93 -5.79
CA VAL A 146 0.89 -4.55 -7.17
C VAL A 146 0.43 -3.09 -7.21
N PHE A 147 -0.45 -2.70 -6.29
CA PHE A 147 -0.92 -1.33 -6.18
C PHE A 147 0.23 -0.35 -5.93
N THR A 148 1.15 -0.68 -5.03
CA THR A 148 2.30 0.19 -4.71
C THR A 148 3.26 0.33 -5.89
N HIS A 149 3.51 -0.75 -6.64
CA HIS A 149 4.28 -0.70 -7.88
C HIS A 149 3.62 0.24 -8.91
N ASN A 150 2.32 0.10 -9.11
CA ASN A 150 1.56 1.02 -9.97
C ASN A 150 1.68 2.48 -9.49
N ALA A 151 1.59 2.71 -8.17
CA ALA A 151 1.63 4.05 -7.61
C ALA A 151 2.96 4.75 -7.86
N VAL A 152 4.09 4.08 -7.62
CA VAL A 152 5.41 4.69 -7.81
C VAL A 152 5.71 4.97 -9.28
N PHE A 153 5.36 4.07 -10.19
CA PHE A 153 5.63 4.23 -11.63
C PHE A 153 4.55 4.98 -12.40
N ASN A 154 3.55 5.50 -11.73
CA ASN A 154 2.61 6.50 -12.22
C ASN A 154 2.65 7.80 -11.38
N SER A 155 3.63 7.97 -10.50
CA SER A 155 3.77 9.16 -9.66
C SER A 155 3.95 10.44 -10.47
N ASP A 156 4.48 10.34 -11.69
CA ASP A 156 4.64 11.45 -12.62
C ASP A 156 3.32 11.99 -13.20
N ARG A 157 2.20 11.29 -13.01
CA ARG A 157 0.86 11.73 -13.45
C ARG A 157 0.22 12.74 -12.49
N TYR A 158 0.77 12.90 -11.30
CA TYR A 158 0.22 13.76 -10.24
C TYR A 158 1.16 14.92 -9.96
N GLU A 159 0.62 16.13 -9.97
CA GLU A 159 1.39 17.33 -9.62
C GLU A 159 1.86 17.31 -8.16
N ASN A 160 1.01 16.82 -7.25
CA ASN A 160 1.24 16.79 -5.81
C ASN A 160 1.22 15.35 -5.28
N GLN A 161 2.05 14.48 -5.84
CA GLN A 161 2.15 13.09 -5.39
C GLN A 161 2.70 13.03 -3.95
N PRO A 162 1.95 12.41 -2.98
CA PRO A 162 2.17 12.62 -1.55
C PRO A 162 3.22 11.71 -0.91
N PHE A 163 3.90 10.86 -1.66
CA PHE A 163 4.85 9.89 -1.11
C PHE A 163 6.26 10.09 -1.68
N GLY A 164 7.28 9.98 -0.81
CA GLY A 164 8.69 9.96 -1.18
C GLY A 164 9.26 8.53 -1.20
N HIS A 165 8.62 7.61 -0.47
CA HIS A 165 9.09 6.25 -0.24
C HIS A 165 7.99 5.23 -0.49
N TYR A 166 8.36 4.06 -1.03
CA TYR A 166 7.42 3.00 -1.38
C TYR A 166 7.94 1.65 -0.89
N ILE A 167 7.09 0.88 -0.24
CA ILE A 167 7.41 -0.49 0.15
C ILE A 167 6.57 -1.44 -0.69
N ILE A 168 7.23 -2.17 -1.58
CA ILE A 168 6.64 -3.20 -2.44
C ILE A 168 6.93 -4.55 -1.82
N GLY A 169 5.95 -5.10 -1.12
CA GLY A 169 6.07 -6.39 -0.42
C GLY A 169 5.42 -7.52 -1.20
N SER A 170 6.17 -8.57 -1.49
CA SER A 170 5.67 -9.80 -2.15
C SER A 170 4.63 -9.54 -3.23
N PRO A 171 4.91 -8.68 -4.23
CA PRO A 171 3.88 -8.22 -5.15
C PRO A 171 3.33 -9.39 -5.96
N ALA A 172 2.00 -9.54 -5.95
CA ALA A 172 1.29 -10.60 -6.67
C ALA A 172 1.18 -10.29 -8.18
N LEU A 173 2.31 -10.05 -8.84
CA LEU A 173 2.37 -9.71 -10.28
C LEU A 173 1.78 -10.82 -11.16
N TRP A 174 1.90 -12.07 -10.72
CA TRP A 174 1.25 -13.21 -11.34
C TRP A 174 -0.28 -13.06 -11.45
N GLY A 175 -0.91 -12.35 -10.51
CA GLY A 175 -2.34 -12.03 -10.56
C GLY A 175 -2.70 -11.11 -11.72
N LEU A 176 -1.83 -10.18 -12.09
CA LEU A 176 -2.02 -9.30 -13.24
C LEU A 176 -2.08 -10.07 -14.56
N TYR A 177 -1.24 -11.08 -14.72
CA TYR A 177 -1.23 -11.89 -15.94
C TYR A 177 -2.55 -12.64 -16.16
N HIS A 178 -3.21 -13.05 -15.08
CA HIS A 178 -4.52 -13.67 -15.17
C HIS A 178 -5.60 -12.68 -15.63
N TYR A 179 -5.58 -11.46 -15.10
CA TYR A 179 -6.58 -10.42 -15.41
C TYR A 179 -6.30 -9.65 -16.68
N ASN A 180 -5.08 -9.66 -17.19
CA ASN A 180 -4.74 -9.04 -18.47
C ASN A 180 -5.57 -9.57 -19.65
N LEU A 181 -6.11 -10.77 -19.54
CA LEU A 181 -6.98 -11.35 -20.57
C LEU A 181 -8.34 -10.66 -20.66
N ASP A 182 -8.89 -10.20 -19.52
CA ASP A 182 -10.24 -9.66 -19.45
C ASP A 182 -10.30 -8.15 -19.62
N ASN A 183 -9.21 -7.43 -19.35
CA ASN A 183 -9.17 -5.97 -19.30
C ASN A 183 -8.26 -5.29 -20.33
N ASN A 184 -7.80 -5.99 -21.34
CA ASN A 184 -6.82 -5.51 -22.35
C ASN A 184 -5.51 -4.95 -21.74
N MET A 185 -5.23 -5.24 -20.47
CA MET A 185 -3.95 -4.90 -19.88
C MET A 185 -2.90 -5.87 -20.38
N THR A 186 -1.85 -5.36 -20.97
CA THR A 186 -0.76 -6.18 -21.47
C THR A 186 0.28 -6.41 -20.37
N ASN A 187 0.96 -7.57 -20.40
CA ASN A 187 2.13 -7.81 -19.57
C ASN A 187 3.18 -6.70 -19.75
N ASP A 188 3.18 -6.06 -20.91
CA ASP A 188 4.11 -4.99 -21.25
C ASP A 188 3.99 -3.78 -20.33
N ASP A 189 2.78 -3.46 -19.83
CA ASP A 189 2.58 -2.33 -18.91
C ASP A 189 3.32 -2.56 -17.60
N VAL A 190 3.22 -3.75 -17.04
CA VAL A 190 3.92 -4.10 -15.79
C VAL A 190 5.40 -4.34 -16.03
N LEU A 191 5.76 -5.08 -17.09
CA LEU A 191 7.15 -5.38 -17.44
C LEU A 191 7.94 -4.15 -17.88
N ASN A 192 7.28 -3.09 -18.26
CA ASN A 192 7.86 -1.79 -18.64
C ASN A 192 7.63 -0.71 -17.57
N ASP A 193 7.33 -1.09 -16.34
CA ASP A 193 7.04 -0.16 -15.23
C ASP A 193 6.11 0.98 -15.68
N TYR A 194 5.00 0.61 -16.36
CA TYR A 194 3.98 1.51 -16.92
C TYR A 194 4.53 2.60 -17.85
N GLY A 195 5.66 2.33 -18.50
CA GLY A 195 6.32 3.29 -19.39
C GLY A 195 6.94 4.48 -18.68
N TYR A 196 7.17 4.39 -17.37
CA TYR A 196 7.72 5.51 -16.58
C TYR A 196 9.05 6.00 -17.14
N PHE A 197 9.97 5.09 -17.47
CA PHE A 197 11.30 5.45 -18.00
C PHE A 197 11.32 5.82 -19.48
N ASP A 198 10.20 5.66 -20.18
CA ASP A 198 10.01 6.25 -21.50
C ASP A 198 9.67 7.75 -21.41
N ARG A 199 9.11 8.16 -20.28
CA ARG A 199 8.70 9.55 -19.99
C ARG A 199 9.70 10.32 -19.13
N ASN A 200 10.48 9.62 -18.31
CA ASN A 200 11.37 10.20 -17.30
C ASN A 200 12.74 9.53 -17.34
N GLU A 201 13.80 10.30 -17.21
CA GLU A 201 15.17 9.77 -17.16
C GLU A 201 15.50 9.15 -15.80
N THR A 202 14.92 9.69 -14.72
CA THR A 202 15.21 9.29 -13.33
C THR A 202 13.94 9.20 -12.52
N LEU A 203 13.99 8.41 -11.46
CA LEU A 203 12.94 8.33 -10.44
C LEU A 203 13.45 8.97 -9.15
N ASP A 204 12.84 10.09 -8.74
CA ASP A 204 13.14 10.79 -7.48
C ASP A 204 12.26 10.26 -6.34
N LYS A 205 12.33 8.96 -6.13
CA LYS A 205 11.65 8.21 -5.07
C LYS A 205 12.54 7.07 -4.60
N SER A 206 12.36 6.62 -3.36
CA SER A 206 13.03 5.42 -2.89
C SER A 206 12.05 4.24 -2.79
N ILE A 207 12.56 3.04 -3.06
CA ILE A 207 11.79 1.80 -3.02
C ILE A 207 12.44 0.80 -2.07
N PHE A 208 11.64 0.18 -1.22
CA PHE A 208 12.01 -1.02 -0.49
C PHE A 208 11.26 -2.20 -1.09
N LEU A 209 11.98 -3.09 -1.76
CA LEU A 209 11.44 -4.28 -2.40
C LEU A 209 11.72 -5.50 -1.54
N CYS A 210 10.70 -6.21 -1.10
CA CYS A 210 10.90 -7.38 -0.23
C CYS A 210 9.93 -8.53 -0.54
N ALA A 211 10.32 -9.73 -0.14
CA ALA A 211 9.50 -10.93 -0.19
C ALA A 211 9.98 -11.97 0.84
N GLY A 212 9.17 -12.98 1.10
CA GLY A 212 9.59 -14.16 1.85
C GLY A 212 10.34 -15.14 0.95
N SER A 213 11.47 -15.68 1.40
CA SER A 213 12.31 -16.61 0.62
C SER A 213 11.63 -17.96 0.36
N LEU A 214 10.63 -18.30 1.15
CA LEU A 214 9.88 -19.57 1.06
C LEU A 214 8.56 -19.45 0.29
N GLU A 215 8.24 -18.28 -0.26
CA GLU A 215 6.95 -18.08 -0.94
C GLU A 215 6.79 -19.00 -2.15
N ASP A 216 7.80 -19.13 -3.01
CA ASP A 216 7.71 -20.00 -4.19
C ASP A 216 7.69 -21.49 -3.85
N PRO A 217 8.54 -22.00 -2.92
CA PRO A 217 8.47 -23.39 -2.49
C PRO A 217 7.13 -23.78 -1.87
N ASP A 218 6.55 -22.88 -1.05
CA ASP A 218 5.32 -23.18 -0.31
C ASP A 218 4.07 -22.79 -1.09
N TYR A 219 4.15 -21.74 -1.92
CA TYR A 219 3.01 -21.12 -2.61
C TYR A 219 3.38 -20.67 -4.03
N ALA A 220 3.78 -21.58 -4.89
CA ALA A 220 4.08 -21.27 -6.30
C ALA A 220 2.78 -20.91 -7.05
N HIS A 221 2.33 -19.68 -6.91
CA HIS A 221 1.14 -19.21 -7.61
C HIS A 221 1.43 -18.98 -9.09
N LYS A 222 0.88 -19.84 -9.91
CA LYS A 222 0.86 -19.69 -11.36
C LYS A 222 -0.53 -20.02 -11.88
N TYR A 223 -1.13 -19.08 -12.59
CA TYR A 223 -2.42 -19.32 -13.23
C TYR A 223 -2.27 -19.98 -14.60
N ARG A 224 -1.13 -19.78 -15.26
CA ARG A 224 -0.81 -20.34 -16.56
C ARG A 224 0.62 -20.84 -16.57
N GLU A 225 0.86 -21.86 -17.40
CA GLU A 225 2.24 -22.28 -17.67
C GLU A 225 3.02 -21.11 -18.30
N GLY A 226 4.20 -20.82 -17.76
CA GLY A 226 5.05 -19.72 -18.20
C GLY A 226 4.84 -18.38 -17.45
N ASP A 227 3.82 -18.26 -16.57
CA ASP A 227 3.70 -17.12 -15.69
C ASP A 227 4.82 -17.13 -14.63
N ASP A 228 5.26 -15.95 -14.23
CA ASP A 228 6.24 -15.81 -13.15
C ASP A 228 5.61 -16.15 -11.79
N THR A 229 6.42 -16.69 -10.89
CA THR A 229 6.10 -16.78 -9.46
C THR A 229 6.33 -15.42 -8.79
N THR A 230 6.00 -15.29 -7.51
CA THR A 230 6.30 -14.08 -6.73
C THR A 230 7.78 -13.76 -6.74
N LEU A 231 8.66 -14.74 -6.47
CA LEU A 231 10.11 -14.52 -6.43
C LEU A 231 10.71 -14.27 -7.81
N GLU A 232 10.21 -14.91 -8.86
CA GLU A 232 10.61 -14.63 -10.24
C GLU A 232 10.25 -13.18 -10.63
N GLY A 233 9.04 -12.73 -10.27
CA GLY A 233 8.60 -11.35 -10.50
C GLY A 233 9.46 -10.33 -9.74
N VAL A 234 9.77 -10.60 -8.47
CA VAL A 234 10.65 -9.74 -7.64
C VAL A 234 12.05 -9.66 -8.26
N ALA A 235 12.60 -10.77 -8.73
CA ALA A 235 13.91 -10.77 -9.39
C ALA A 235 13.93 -9.90 -10.65
N LYS A 236 12.88 -9.95 -11.46
CA LYS A 236 12.73 -9.11 -12.66
C LYS A 236 12.58 -7.63 -12.32
N LEU A 237 11.83 -7.29 -11.27
CA LEU A 237 11.75 -5.93 -10.76
C LEU A 237 13.12 -5.41 -10.35
N LYS A 238 13.85 -6.21 -9.58
CA LYS A 238 15.21 -5.86 -9.14
C LYS A 238 16.13 -5.55 -10.32
N GLU A 239 16.15 -6.40 -11.34
CA GLU A 239 16.96 -6.19 -12.55
C GLU A 239 16.60 -4.87 -13.25
N ARG A 240 15.31 -4.56 -13.39
CA ARG A 240 14.86 -3.31 -14.01
C ARG A 240 15.25 -2.09 -13.16
N PHE A 241 15.11 -2.17 -11.85
CA PHE A 241 15.50 -1.08 -10.95
C PHE A 241 17.01 -0.80 -11.02
N GLU A 242 17.82 -1.84 -11.05
CA GLU A 242 19.27 -1.73 -11.23
C GLU A 242 19.60 -1.10 -12.59
N ALA A 243 18.94 -1.53 -13.66
CA ALA A 243 19.19 -1.01 -15.02
C ALA A 243 18.88 0.48 -15.16
N HIS A 244 17.92 1.01 -14.39
CA HIS A 244 17.51 2.42 -14.44
C HIS A 244 18.07 3.27 -13.28
N GLY A 245 18.96 2.71 -12.45
CA GLY A 245 19.56 3.44 -11.35
C GLY A 245 18.58 3.91 -10.28
N VAL A 246 17.51 3.13 -10.04
CA VAL A 246 16.52 3.41 -9.00
C VAL A 246 17.19 3.34 -7.63
N ASP A 247 16.88 4.28 -6.76
CA ASP A 247 17.25 4.20 -5.34
C ASP A 247 16.37 3.13 -4.66
N PHE A 248 16.90 1.94 -4.45
CA PHE A 248 16.15 0.86 -3.82
C PHE A 248 16.98 -0.04 -2.93
N THR A 249 16.31 -0.65 -1.96
CA THR A 249 16.82 -1.73 -1.13
C THR A 249 16.01 -2.99 -1.41
N HIS A 250 16.69 -4.12 -1.56
CA HIS A 250 16.05 -5.43 -1.74
C HIS A 250 16.36 -6.33 -0.56
N LYS A 251 15.31 -6.99 -0.03
CA LYS A 251 15.46 -7.95 1.07
C LYS A 251 14.55 -9.15 0.90
N LEU A 252 15.12 -10.35 1.05
CA LEU A 252 14.38 -11.59 1.25
C LEU A 252 14.39 -11.93 2.74
N TYR A 253 13.22 -12.19 3.28
CA TYR A 253 13.01 -12.62 4.66
C TYR A 253 12.94 -14.15 4.72
N GLU A 254 13.53 -14.76 5.76
CA GLU A 254 13.46 -16.19 6.04
C GLU A 254 12.16 -16.56 6.75
#